data_5c37d13035ddf28f1cc50bc06cd4c97d
#
_entry.id   5c37d13035ddf28f1cc50bc06cd4c97d
#
_cell.length_a   1.000
_cell.length_b   1.000
_cell.length_c   1.000
_cell.angle_alpha   90.00
_cell.angle_beta   90.00
_cell.angle_gamma   90.00
#
_symmetry.space_group_name_H-M   'P 1'
#
loop_
_entity.id
_entity.type
_entity.pdbx_description
1 polymer ?
#
loop_
_entity_poly.entity_id
_entity_poly.type
_entity_poly.pdbx_seq_one_letter_code
_entity_poly.pdbx_strand_id
1 'polypeptide(L)'
;MEVFAKGKNIPTYSFGNLFVQGEKLADTITVSVERFRNGVDLNDYMFMIVGLTEEGWEVRQVIVSRTADSQYIRLKWNVSGDFTVNAGKLRLELRVFDETDGEIHTMIKYDMPAVYVRPTISGKNEPLPDTGGQLIDNLTVTAAGCMEELQDTVSTAQVNLQNTVNNFNVWVQDKLNSFDIDGTKTRLDKMEADTAVYLARPEVVPVTRSQYNTIQHRQNVLYVITEED
;
A
#
# COMPACT_ATOMS: atom_id res chain seq x y z
N MET A 1 0.47 21.55 -16.58
CA MET A 1 1.61 21.66 -17.53
C MET A 1 2.72 20.75 -17.03
N GLU A 2 3.43 20.03 -17.90
CA GLU A 2 4.51 19.11 -17.51
C GLU A 2 5.84 19.56 -18.12
N VAL A 3 6.91 19.51 -17.32
CA VAL A 3 8.28 19.82 -17.74
C VAL A 3 9.23 18.71 -17.25
N PHE A 4 10.19 18.35 -18.10
CA PHE A 4 11.16 17.31 -17.80
C PHE A 4 12.52 17.90 -17.48
N ALA A 5 13.11 17.42 -16.39
CA ALA A 5 14.49 17.74 -16.04
C ALA A 5 15.45 17.17 -17.09
N LYS A 6 16.45 17.95 -17.49
CA LYS A 6 17.56 17.53 -18.35
C LYS A 6 18.86 17.56 -17.54
N GLY A 7 19.26 16.40 -17.04
CA GLY A 7 20.34 16.33 -16.09
C GLY A 7 20.00 17.02 -14.76
N LYS A 8 20.68 18.13 -14.42
CA LYS A 8 20.37 18.98 -13.26
C LYS A 8 19.66 20.28 -13.59
N ASN A 9 19.14 20.42 -14.82
CA ASN A 9 18.46 21.63 -15.26
C ASN A 9 16.99 21.32 -15.55
N ILE A 10 16.09 22.15 -15.04
CA ILE A 10 14.65 22.10 -15.30
C ILE A 10 14.27 23.35 -16.09
N PRO A 11 13.90 23.21 -17.37
CA PRO A 11 13.59 24.37 -18.19
C PRO A 11 12.31 25.07 -17.73
N THR A 12 12.39 26.41 -17.58
CA THR A 12 11.25 27.24 -17.13
C THR A 12 10.50 27.93 -18.27
N TYR A 13 10.95 27.81 -19.50
CA TYR A 13 10.36 28.52 -20.66
C TYR A 13 8.86 28.23 -20.88
N SER A 14 8.39 27.08 -20.46
CA SER A 14 6.99 26.66 -20.65
C SER A 14 6.05 27.24 -19.57
N PHE A 15 6.56 27.58 -18.39
CA PHE A 15 5.76 28.08 -17.28
C PHE A 15 6.22 29.45 -16.74
N GLY A 16 7.31 29.99 -17.25
CA GLY A 16 7.84 31.28 -16.75
C GLY A 16 6.92 32.47 -16.89
N ASN A 17 5.88 32.37 -17.73
CA ASN A 17 4.87 33.41 -17.91
C ASN A 17 3.63 33.24 -17.02
N LEU A 18 3.53 32.18 -16.21
CA LEU A 18 2.38 31.93 -15.36
C LEU A 18 2.38 32.77 -14.09
N PHE A 19 3.53 33.26 -13.65
CA PHE A 19 3.64 33.96 -12.37
C PHE A 19 3.11 35.39 -12.46
N VAL A 20 2.04 35.66 -11.74
CA VAL A 20 1.43 36.99 -11.60
C VAL A 20 1.34 37.33 -10.12
N GLN A 21 1.70 38.56 -9.80
CA GLN A 21 1.74 39.03 -8.42
C GLN A 21 0.38 38.86 -7.70
N GLY A 22 0.41 38.26 -6.51
CA GLY A 22 -0.76 38.07 -5.65
C GLY A 22 -1.62 36.83 -6.00
N GLU A 23 -1.29 36.06 -7.03
CA GLU A 23 -1.99 34.82 -7.34
C GLU A 23 -1.58 33.73 -6.35
N LYS A 24 -2.56 32.91 -5.94
CA LYS A 24 -2.36 31.76 -5.04
C LYS A 24 -2.96 30.51 -5.66
N LEU A 25 -2.18 29.47 -5.77
CA LEU A 25 -2.64 28.14 -6.24
C LEU A 25 -3.36 28.18 -7.62
N ALA A 26 -3.14 29.25 -8.38
CA ALA A 26 -3.76 29.42 -9.69
C ALA A 26 -3.21 28.44 -10.71
N ASP A 27 -1.93 28.09 -10.57
CA ASP A 27 -1.21 27.27 -11.52
C ASP A 27 -0.68 25.99 -10.89
N THR A 28 -0.81 24.90 -11.64
CA THR A 28 -0.21 23.62 -11.33
C THR A 28 0.85 23.29 -12.37
N ILE A 29 2.07 23.09 -11.91
CA ILE A 29 3.22 22.71 -12.71
C ILE A 29 3.64 21.28 -12.32
N THR A 30 3.70 20.38 -13.29
CA THR A 30 4.24 19.03 -13.07
C THR A 30 5.69 19.03 -13.48
N VAL A 31 6.58 18.76 -12.55
CA VAL A 31 8.03 18.64 -12.76
C VAL A 31 8.40 17.17 -12.75
N SER A 32 8.92 16.67 -13.87
CA SER A 32 9.34 15.27 -14.01
C SER A 32 10.85 15.17 -13.90
N VAL A 33 11.33 14.42 -12.93
CA VAL A 33 12.75 14.13 -12.71
C VAL A 33 13.02 12.64 -12.89
N GLU A 34 14.24 12.27 -13.29
CA GLU A 34 14.65 10.87 -13.34
C GLU A 34 14.53 10.22 -11.97
N ARG A 35 13.91 9.04 -11.90
CA ARG A 35 13.72 8.31 -10.66
C ARG A 35 15.04 7.82 -10.06
N PHE A 36 15.93 7.32 -10.90
CA PHE A 36 17.22 6.80 -10.45
C PHE A 36 18.36 7.73 -10.83
N ARG A 37 19.20 8.05 -9.85
CA ARG A 37 20.39 8.84 -10.09
C ARG A 37 21.58 8.25 -9.33
N ASN A 38 22.65 7.89 -10.06
CA ASN A 38 23.83 7.24 -9.50
C ASN A 38 23.50 5.99 -8.64
N GLY A 39 22.48 5.22 -9.06
CA GLY A 39 22.03 4.03 -8.34
C GLY A 39 21.11 4.28 -7.13
N VAL A 40 20.80 5.54 -6.83
CA VAL A 40 19.89 5.93 -5.74
C VAL A 40 18.48 6.13 -6.30
N ASP A 41 17.46 5.52 -5.68
CA ASP A 41 16.06 5.78 -5.98
C ASP A 41 15.61 7.06 -5.29
N LEU A 42 15.36 8.10 -6.07
CA LEU A 42 14.95 9.40 -5.55
C LEU A 42 13.51 9.40 -5.02
N ASN A 43 12.74 8.35 -5.28
CA ASN A 43 11.39 8.25 -4.74
C ASN A 43 11.35 8.06 -3.22
N ASP A 44 12.47 7.67 -2.60
CA ASP A 44 12.58 7.51 -1.15
C ASP A 44 12.86 8.85 -0.43
N TYR A 45 13.04 9.93 -1.18
CA TYR A 45 13.40 11.26 -0.67
C TYR A 45 12.27 12.26 -0.81
N MET A 46 12.38 13.37 -0.09
CA MET A 46 11.44 14.50 -0.17
C MET A 46 11.90 15.52 -1.21
N PHE A 47 10.94 16.30 -1.69
CA PHE A 47 11.17 17.32 -2.73
C PHE A 47 10.66 18.68 -2.25
N MET A 48 11.43 19.72 -2.51
CA MET A 48 11.10 21.08 -2.14
C MET A 48 11.49 22.05 -3.26
N ILE A 49 10.59 22.95 -3.62
CA ILE A 49 10.92 24.11 -4.44
C ILE A 49 11.40 25.24 -3.52
N VAL A 50 12.51 25.82 -3.88
CA VAL A 50 13.06 27.00 -3.22
C VAL A 50 13.06 28.14 -4.22
N GLY A 51 12.51 29.27 -3.85
CA GLY A 51 12.52 30.52 -4.58
C GLY A 51 13.39 31.56 -3.89
N LEU A 52 14.10 32.35 -4.66
CA LEU A 52 14.83 33.51 -4.15
C LEU A 52 14.38 34.75 -4.96
N THR A 53 13.71 35.68 -4.27
CA THR A 53 13.24 36.92 -4.88
C THR A 53 14.41 37.85 -5.20
N GLU A 54 14.15 38.89 -5.99
CA GLU A 54 15.13 39.93 -6.34
C GLU A 54 15.63 40.70 -5.12
N GLU A 55 14.79 40.81 -4.09
CA GLU A 55 15.09 41.48 -2.81
C GLU A 55 15.89 40.59 -1.85
N GLY A 56 16.13 39.31 -2.21
CA GLY A 56 16.90 38.36 -1.41
C GLY A 56 16.08 37.54 -0.42
N TRP A 57 14.76 37.57 -0.49
CA TRP A 57 13.90 36.72 0.33
C TRP A 57 13.87 35.29 -0.21
N GLU A 58 14.08 34.31 0.67
CA GLU A 58 13.98 32.89 0.34
C GLU A 58 12.57 32.39 0.69
N VAL A 59 11.93 31.75 -0.28
CA VAL A 59 10.63 31.09 -0.16
C VAL A 59 10.82 29.60 -0.35
N ARG A 60 10.14 28.77 0.43
CA ARG A 60 10.25 27.31 0.36
C ARG A 60 8.87 26.67 0.33
N GLN A 61 8.71 25.66 -0.51
CA GLN A 61 7.49 24.84 -0.55
C GLN A 61 7.85 23.38 -0.75
N VAL A 62 7.44 22.53 0.19
CA VAL A 62 7.57 21.07 0.04
C VAL A 62 6.52 20.56 -0.93
N ILE A 63 6.93 19.68 -1.85
CA ILE A 63 6.02 19.05 -2.80
C ILE A 63 5.57 17.71 -2.24
N VAL A 64 4.31 17.62 -1.87
CA VAL A 64 3.68 16.42 -1.29
C VAL A 64 3.11 15.51 -2.38
N SER A 65 2.44 16.11 -3.37
CA SER A 65 1.77 15.35 -4.43
C SER A 65 2.76 14.92 -5.49
N ARG A 66 2.99 13.61 -5.59
CA ARG A 66 3.88 13.00 -6.58
C ARG A 66 3.37 11.65 -7.05
N THR A 67 3.75 11.28 -8.25
CA THR A 67 3.57 9.94 -8.81
C THR A 67 4.89 9.46 -9.38
N ALA A 68 5.20 8.19 -9.22
CA ALA A 68 6.42 7.61 -9.77
C ALA A 68 6.10 6.43 -10.69
N ASP A 69 6.84 6.33 -11.79
CA ASP A 69 6.87 5.15 -12.63
C ASP A 69 8.29 4.52 -12.61
N SER A 70 8.58 3.64 -13.54
CA SER A 70 9.89 2.97 -13.61
C SER A 70 11.04 3.90 -13.98
N GLN A 71 10.78 5.07 -14.58
CA GLN A 71 11.79 5.98 -15.11
C GLN A 71 11.75 7.36 -14.47
N TYR A 72 10.56 7.87 -14.14
CA TYR A 72 10.37 9.25 -13.71
C TYR A 72 9.55 9.34 -12.42
N ILE A 73 9.84 10.40 -11.66
CA ILE A 73 9.01 10.91 -10.58
C ILE A 73 8.38 12.20 -11.10
N ARG A 74 7.05 12.26 -11.11
CA ARG A 74 6.28 13.45 -11.48
C ARG A 74 5.82 14.17 -10.23
N LEU A 75 6.35 15.33 -10.02
CA LEU A 75 6.09 16.21 -8.89
C LEU A 75 5.02 17.22 -9.29
N LYS A 76 3.90 17.22 -8.59
CA LYS A 76 2.84 18.19 -8.83
C LYS A 76 3.04 19.39 -7.91
N TRP A 77 3.52 20.49 -8.49
CA TRP A 77 3.73 21.73 -7.77
C TRP A 77 2.54 22.69 -8.00
N ASN A 78 1.77 22.88 -6.96
CA ASN A 78 0.75 23.94 -6.91
C ASN A 78 1.45 25.17 -6.34
N VAL A 79 1.65 26.20 -7.16
CA VAL A 79 2.44 27.38 -6.79
C VAL A 79 1.77 28.12 -5.64
N SER A 80 2.42 28.18 -4.47
CA SER A 80 1.90 28.94 -3.33
C SER A 80 2.00 30.44 -3.58
N GLY A 81 1.13 31.22 -2.91
CA GLY A 81 1.13 32.68 -3.02
C GLY A 81 2.45 33.33 -2.59
N ASP A 82 3.24 32.65 -1.79
CA ASP A 82 4.54 33.16 -1.31
C ASP A 82 5.53 33.40 -2.46
N PHE A 83 5.45 32.59 -3.52
CA PHE A 83 6.28 32.75 -4.72
C PHE A 83 5.86 33.95 -5.58
N THR A 84 4.67 34.49 -5.35
CA THR A 84 4.06 35.58 -6.15
C THR A 84 3.76 36.84 -5.35
N VAL A 85 4.17 36.92 -4.07
CA VAL A 85 3.92 38.12 -3.24
C VAL A 85 4.52 39.36 -3.89
N ASN A 86 5.78 39.25 -4.34
CA ASN A 86 6.50 40.38 -4.92
C ASN A 86 6.68 40.22 -6.42
N ALA A 87 6.43 41.30 -7.16
CA ALA A 87 6.78 41.33 -8.58
C ALA A 87 8.31 41.43 -8.75
N GLY A 88 8.82 40.92 -9.86
CA GLY A 88 10.25 40.95 -10.15
C GLY A 88 10.83 39.60 -10.48
N LYS A 89 12.14 39.52 -10.46
CA LYS A 89 12.89 38.30 -10.79
C LYS A 89 12.83 37.31 -9.65
N LEU A 90 12.41 36.08 -9.94
CA LEU A 90 12.38 34.95 -9.01
C LEU A 90 13.30 33.84 -9.55
N ARG A 91 14.36 33.53 -8.79
CA ARG A 91 15.23 32.36 -9.06
C ARG A 91 14.63 31.15 -8.38
N LEU A 92 14.61 30.02 -9.07
CA LEU A 92 14.00 28.79 -8.57
C LEU A 92 15.04 27.67 -8.50
N GLU A 93 14.89 26.79 -7.53
CA GLU A 93 15.69 25.59 -7.35
C GLU A 93 14.78 24.47 -6.83
N LEU A 94 14.83 23.28 -7.44
CA LEU A 94 14.23 22.08 -6.86
C LEU A 94 15.31 21.35 -6.06
N ARG A 95 15.04 21.10 -4.80
CA ARG A 95 15.89 20.33 -3.88
C ARG A 95 15.29 18.97 -3.60
N VAL A 96 16.11 17.94 -3.72
CA VAL A 96 15.86 16.61 -3.17
C VAL A 96 16.56 16.54 -1.82
N PHE A 97 15.83 16.20 -0.77
CA PHE A 97 16.36 16.22 0.57
C PHE A 97 15.85 15.03 1.39
N ASP A 98 16.58 14.76 2.46
CA ASP A 98 16.23 13.82 3.51
C ASP A 98 16.18 14.56 4.84
N GLU A 99 15.42 14.04 5.78
CA GLU A 99 15.38 14.53 7.15
C GLU A 99 15.90 13.43 8.07
N THR A 100 16.99 13.73 8.74
CA THR A 100 17.60 12.83 9.72
C THR A 100 17.86 13.62 10.99
N ASP A 101 17.39 13.13 12.13
CA ASP A 101 17.56 13.76 13.46
C ASP A 101 17.03 15.21 13.54
N GLY A 102 16.00 15.55 12.75
CA GLY A 102 15.42 16.90 12.69
C GLY A 102 16.24 17.90 11.85
N GLU A 103 17.27 17.43 11.16
CA GLU A 103 18.05 18.24 10.22
C GLU A 103 17.76 17.88 8.76
N ILE A 104 17.66 18.89 7.91
CA ILE A 104 17.40 18.74 6.48
C ILE A 104 18.74 18.58 5.75
N HIS A 105 18.96 17.41 5.18
CA HIS A 105 20.13 17.11 4.36
C HIS A 105 19.78 17.17 2.88
N THR A 106 20.27 18.17 2.17
CA THR A 106 20.04 18.29 0.71
C THR A 106 20.94 17.32 -0.03
N MET A 107 20.33 16.37 -0.74
CA MET A 107 21.02 15.36 -1.55
C MET A 107 21.34 15.84 -2.96
N ILE A 108 20.37 16.44 -3.63
CA ILE A 108 20.48 16.89 -5.02
C ILE A 108 19.79 18.24 -5.16
N LYS A 109 20.39 19.08 -6.00
CA LYS A 109 19.81 20.35 -6.42
C LYS A 109 19.65 20.35 -7.94
N TYR A 110 18.48 20.75 -8.38
CA TYR A 110 18.17 21.01 -9.78
C TYR A 110 18.02 22.52 -9.97
N ASP A 111 18.79 23.06 -10.88
CA ASP A 111 18.70 24.46 -11.26
C ASP A 111 17.46 24.69 -12.14
N MET A 112 16.73 25.74 -11.85
CA MET A 112 15.60 26.21 -12.63
C MET A 112 15.90 27.65 -13.05
N PRO A 113 15.98 27.91 -14.37
CA PRO A 113 16.18 29.28 -14.82
C PRO A 113 15.17 30.25 -14.21
N ALA A 114 15.62 31.44 -13.88
CA ALA A 114 14.77 32.44 -13.25
C ALA A 114 13.53 32.77 -14.08
N VAL A 115 12.42 32.93 -13.39
CA VAL A 115 11.15 33.40 -13.94
C VAL A 115 10.92 34.85 -13.52
N TYR A 116 9.95 35.50 -14.13
CA TYR A 116 9.58 36.87 -13.79
C TYR A 116 8.14 36.90 -13.31
N VAL A 117 7.95 37.32 -12.06
CA VAL A 117 6.62 37.57 -11.48
C VAL A 117 6.10 38.90 -12.02
N ARG A 118 5.08 38.82 -12.86
CA ARG A 118 4.47 40.04 -13.48
C ARG A 118 3.72 40.85 -12.45
N PRO A 119 3.91 42.18 -12.41
CA PRO A 119 3.18 43.01 -11.49
C PRO A 119 1.68 43.07 -11.85
N THR A 120 0.83 43.19 -10.85
CA THR A 120 -0.60 43.53 -11.02
C THR A 120 -0.81 45.01 -10.96
N ILE A 121 -1.97 45.51 -11.45
CA ILE A 121 -2.30 46.94 -11.46
C ILE A 121 -2.36 47.51 -10.04
N SER A 122 -2.76 46.74 -9.05
CA SER A 122 -2.92 47.13 -7.65
C SER A 122 -1.92 46.50 -6.70
N GLY A 123 -0.97 45.72 -7.22
CA GLY A 123 0.01 45.00 -6.40
C GLY A 123 1.01 45.96 -5.75
N LYS A 124 1.20 45.86 -4.45
CA LYS A 124 2.32 46.45 -3.73
C LYS A 124 3.24 45.31 -3.32
N ASN A 125 4.55 45.59 -3.34
CA ASN A 125 5.49 44.66 -2.73
C ASN A 125 5.27 44.67 -1.21
N GLU A 126 5.01 43.48 -0.67
CA GLU A 126 4.86 43.29 0.77
C GLU A 126 6.08 42.57 1.31
N PRO A 127 6.52 42.83 2.55
CA PRO A 127 7.52 42.01 3.18
C PRO A 127 6.99 40.58 3.29
N LEU A 128 7.82 39.62 2.91
CA LEU A 128 7.49 38.21 3.10
C LEU A 128 7.42 37.90 4.59
N PRO A 129 6.48 37.04 5.02
CA PRO A 129 6.47 36.52 6.38
C PRO A 129 7.79 35.85 6.73
N ASP A 130 8.09 35.77 8.01
CA ASP A 130 9.30 35.11 8.51
C ASP A 130 9.43 33.70 7.93
N THR A 131 10.60 33.40 7.37
CA THR A 131 10.90 32.11 6.70
C THR A 131 10.65 30.91 7.62
N GLY A 132 10.80 31.07 8.92
CA GLY A 132 10.49 30.05 9.93
C GLY A 132 8.99 29.79 10.04
N GLY A 133 8.16 30.83 10.02
CA GLY A 133 6.69 30.71 10.02
C GLY A 133 6.18 30.02 8.76
N GLN A 134 6.71 30.39 7.59
CA GLN A 134 6.34 29.75 6.31
C GLN A 134 6.68 28.28 6.27
N LEU A 135 7.83 27.88 6.82
CA LEU A 135 8.22 26.48 6.89
C LEU A 135 7.25 25.68 7.78
N ILE A 136 6.88 26.24 8.93
CA ILE A 136 5.93 25.64 9.86
C ILE A 136 4.55 25.52 9.21
N ASP A 137 4.07 26.57 8.54
CA ASP A 137 2.78 26.55 7.85
C ASP A 137 2.76 25.51 6.71
N ASN A 138 3.81 25.44 5.91
CA ASN A 138 3.95 24.46 4.85
C ASN A 138 4.06 23.03 5.40
N LEU A 139 4.79 22.82 6.49
CA LEU A 139 4.86 21.52 7.17
C LEU A 139 3.51 21.13 7.77
N THR A 140 2.78 22.09 8.35
CA THR A 140 1.46 21.85 8.92
C THR A 140 0.45 21.45 7.84
N VAL A 141 0.42 22.15 6.71
CA VAL A 141 -0.43 21.81 5.56
C VAL A 141 -0.03 20.46 4.97
N THR A 142 1.26 20.18 4.88
CA THR A 142 1.80 18.90 4.40
C THR A 142 1.40 17.77 5.34
N ALA A 143 1.59 17.94 6.64
CA ALA A 143 1.22 16.95 7.64
C ALA A 143 -0.29 16.69 7.63
N ALA A 144 -1.12 17.70 7.50
CA ALA A 144 -2.57 17.57 7.39
C ALA A 144 -2.96 16.76 6.14
N GLY A 145 -2.36 17.06 4.98
CA GLY A 145 -2.59 16.30 3.75
C GLY A 145 -2.14 14.85 3.84
N CYS A 146 -0.98 14.58 4.43
CA CYS A 146 -0.51 13.23 4.67
C CYS A 146 -1.42 12.46 5.65
N MET A 147 -1.96 13.13 6.68
CA MET A 147 -2.90 12.52 7.61
C MET A 147 -4.21 12.15 6.91
N GLU A 148 -4.73 12.99 6.03
CA GLU A 148 -5.94 12.72 5.25
C GLU A 148 -5.73 11.53 4.30
N GLU A 149 -4.61 11.48 3.54
CA GLU A 149 -4.26 10.34 2.68
C GLU A 149 -4.07 9.04 3.48
N LEU A 150 -3.47 9.11 4.66
CA LEU A 150 -3.34 7.96 5.56
C LEU A 150 -4.69 7.48 6.05
N GLN A 151 -5.57 8.40 6.41
CA GLN A 151 -6.91 8.07 6.90
C GLN A 151 -7.77 7.41 5.81
N ASP A 152 -7.68 7.89 4.58
CA ASP A 152 -8.34 7.29 3.41
C ASP A 152 -7.76 5.89 3.10
N THR A 153 -6.44 5.75 3.17
CA THR A 153 -5.76 4.46 2.97
C THR A 153 -6.17 3.45 4.04
N VAL A 154 -6.19 3.86 5.31
CA VAL A 154 -6.62 3.01 6.43
C VAL A 154 -8.09 2.62 6.28
N SER A 155 -8.96 3.57 5.92
CA SER A 155 -10.40 3.32 5.70
C SER A 155 -10.61 2.32 4.57
N THR A 156 -9.90 2.48 3.45
CA THR A 156 -9.93 1.55 2.32
C THR A 156 -9.42 0.16 2.70
N ALA A 157 -8.33 0.08 3.45
CA ALA A 157 -7.78 -1.18 3.94
C ALA A 157 -8.75 -1.88 4.91
N GLN A 158 -9.43 -1.13 5.77
CA GLN A 158 -10.44 -1.65 6.68
C GLN A 158 -11.64 -2.25 5.93
N VAL A 159 -12.15 -1.56 4.91
CA VAL A 159 -13.25 -2.07 4.06
C VAL A 159 -12.82 -3.35 3.34
N ASN A 160 -11.61 -3.37 2.76
CA ASN A 160 -11.09 -4.54 2.08
C ASN A 160 -10.90 -5.73 3.03
N LEU A 161 -10.40 -5.50 4.23
CA LEU A 161 -10.26 -6.53 5.25
C LEU A 161 -11.62 -7.08 5.67
N GLN A 162 -12.60 -6.22 5.91
CA GLN A 162 -13.96 -6.64 6.26
C GLN A 162 -14.60 -7.48 5.17
N ASN A 163 -14.45 -7.08 3.90
CA ASN A 163 -14.92 -7.85 2.76
C ASN A 163 -14.24 -9.22 2.66
N THR A 164 -12.92 -9.27 2.90
CA THR A 164 -12.17 -10.53 2.92
C THR A 164 -12.65 -11.46 4.03
N VAL A 165 -12.87 -10.94 5.24
CA VAL A 165 -13.42 -11.70 6.37
C VAL A 165 -14.82 -12.22 6.07
N ASN A 166 -15.68 -11.39 5.48
CA ASN A 166 -17.04 -11.78 5.10
C ASN A 166 -17.00 -12.90 4.06
N ASN A 167 -16.19 -12.76 3.01
CA ASN A 167 -16.03 -13.78 1.98
C ASN A 167 -15.48 -15.10 2.54
N PHE A 168 -14.52 -15.01 3.46
CA PHE A 168 -13.99 -16.19 4.15
C PHE A 168 -15.07 -16.88 4.99
N ASN A 169 -15.87 -16.13 5.73
CA ASN A 169 -16.97 -16.67 6.53
C ASN A 169 -18.01 -17.37 5.64
N VAL A 170 -18.38 -16.78 4.50
CA VAL A 170 -19.27 -17.41 3.51
C VAL A 170 -18.66 -18.71 3.00
N TRP A 171 -17.38 -18.68 2.61
CA TRP A 171 -16.69 -19.88 2.14
C TRP A 171 -16.65 -21.00 3.20
N VAL A 172 -16.38 -20.65 4.48
CA VAL A 172 -16.38 -21.61 5.60
C VAL A 172 -17.77 -22.21 5.77
N GLN A 173 -18.84 -21.39 5.74
CA GLN A 173 -20.20 -21.86 5.88
C GLN A 173 -20.60 -22.80 4.70
N ASP A 174 -20.24 -22.46 3.49
CA ASP A 174 -20.47 -23.30 2.31
C ASP A 174 -19.74 -24.63 2.42
N LYS A 175 -18.50 -24.62 2.94
CA LYS A 175 -17.74 -25.85 3.18
C LYS A 175 -18.34 -26.69 4.29
N LEU A 176 -18.76 -26.08 5.38
CA LEU A 176 -19.45 -26.78 6.48
C LEU A 176 -20.79 -27.39 6.00
N ASN A 177 -21.58 -26.65 5.22
CA ASN A 177 -22.83 -27.12 4.64
C ASN A 177 -22.62 -28.25 3.61
N SER A 178 -21.47 -28.24 2.92
CA SER A 178 -21.12 -29.30 1.95
C SER A 178 -20.58 -30.58 2.63
N PHE A 179 -20.19 -30.49 3.90
CA PHE A 179 -19.82 -31.66 4.70
C PHE A 179 -21.09 -32.35 5.19
N ASP A 180 -21.44 -33.48 4.56
CA ASP A 180 -22.52 -34.36 5.03
C ASP A 180 -22.11 -35.06 6.33
N ILE A 181 -22.13 -34.28 7.42
CA ILE A 181 -21.80 -34.77 8.76
C ILE A 181 -22.75 -35.87 9.19
N ASP A 182 -24.04 -35.69 8.90
CA ASP A 182 -25.09 -36.66 9.26
C ASP A 182 -24.96 -37.95 8.44
N GLY A 183 -24.69 -37.83 7.13
CA GLY A 183 -24.42 -38.99 6.29
C GLY A 183 -23.13 -39.73 6.69
N THR A 184 -22.11 -38.99 7.07
CA THR A 184 -20.85 -39.60 7.57
C THR A 184 -21.07 -40.34 8.88
N LYS A 185 -21.83 -39.75 9.81
CA LYS A 185 -22.21 -40.40 11.08
C LYS A 185 -23.03 -41.65 10.85
N THR A 186 -24.05 -41.57 9.98
CA THR A 186 -24.91 -42.72 9.62
C THR A 186 -24.08 -43.86 9.01
N ARG A 187 -23.08 -43.56 8.19
CA ARG A 187 -22.16 -44.54 7.63
C ARG A 187 -21.28 -45.18 8.70
N LEU A 188 -20.79 -44.38 9.66
CA LEU A 188 -19.98 -44.87 10.78
C LEU A 188 -20.79 -45.80 11.68
N ASP A 189 -21.99 -45.38 12.07
CA ASP A 189 -22.92 -46.18 12.88
C ASP A 189 -23.24 -47.52 12.19
N LYS A 190 -23.44 -47.51 10.87
CA LYS A 190 -23.65 -48.73 10.09
C LYS A 190 -22.41 -49.63 10.05
N MET A 191 -21.22 -49.07 9.88
CA MET A 191 -19.99 -49.82 9.93
C MET A 191 -19.72 -50.49 11.30
N GLU A 192 -20.04 -49.75 12.39
CA GLU A 192 -19.96 -50.32 13.75
C GLU A 192 -20.95 -51.45 13.94
N ALA A 193 -22.19 -51.30 13.46
CA ALA A 193 -23.19 -52.34 13.53
C ALA A 193 -22.78 -53.58 12.68
N ASP A 194 -22.31 -53.36 11.46
CA ASP A 194 -21.85 -54.47 10.60
C ASP A 194 -20.62 -55.19 11.21
N THR A 195 -19.71 -54.44 11.83
CA THR A 195 -18.55 -54.99 12.53
C THR A 195 -18.97 -55.80 13.72
N ALA A 196 -19.93 -55.32 14.52
CA ALA A 196 -20.48 -56.06 15.68
C ALA A 196 -21.11 -57.40 15.25
N VAL A 197 -21.88 -57.37 14.12
CA VAL A 197 -22.46 -58.60 13.54
C VAL A 197 -21.38 -59.54 13.05
N TYR A 198 -20.33 -59.03 12.43
CA TYR A 198 -19.21 -59.85 11.97
C TYR A 198 -18.46 -60.50 13.14
N LEU A 199 -18.17 -59.78 14.17
CA LEU A 199 -17.51 -60.27 15.39
C LEU A 199 -18.38 -61.27 16.21
N ALA A 200 -19.70 -61.13 16.08
CA ALA A 200 -20.63 -62.04 16.73
C ALA A 200 -20.84 -63.39 15.99
N ARG A 201 -20.30 -63.48 14.74
CA ARG A 201 -20.37 -64.75 14.01
C ARG A 201 -19.56 -65.81 14.73
N PRO A 202 -20.12 -67.00 14.88
CA PRO A 202 -19.39 -68.09 15.50
C PRO A 202 -18.16 -68.44 14.66
N GLU A 203 -17.06 -68.67 15.30
CA GLU A 203 -15.87 -69.27 14.64
C GLU A 203 -16.24 -70.60 14.05
N VAL A 204 -15.98 -70.79 12.79
CA VAL A 204 -16.23 -72.06 12.09
C VAL A 204 -14.96 -72.91 12.14
N VAL A 205 -14.99 -74.00 12.82
CA VAL A 205 -13.84 -74.91 12.94
C VAL A 205 -14.16 -76.26 12.29
N PRO A 206 -13.50 -76.63 11.22
CA PRO A 206 -13.65 -77.97 10.62
C PRO A 206 -13.00 -78.96 11.56
N VAL A 207 -13.70 -80.07 11.82
CA VAL A 207 -13.23 -81.19 12.68
C VAL A 207 -13.70 -82.51 12.11
N THR A 208 -12.93 -83.56 12.30
CA THR A 208 -13.42 -84.93 12.00
C THR A 208 -14.41 -85.36 13.09
N ARG A 209 -15.18 -86.37 12.81
CA ARG A 209 -16.14 -86.92 13.78
C ARG A 209 -15.42 -87.42 15.05
N SER A 210 -14.26 -87.98 14.86
CA SER A 210 -13.43 -88.42 15.99
C SER A 210 -12.95 -87.27 16.86
N GLN A 211 -12.46 -86.21 16.21
CA GLN A 211 -12.02 -84.99 16.90
C GLN A 211 -13.19 -84.29 17.63
N TYR A 212 -14.36 -84.20 16.98
CA TYR A 212 -15.55 -83.57 17.57
C TYR A 212 -15.93 -84.23 18.91
N ASN A 213 -15.84 -85.52 19.00
CA ASN A 213 -16.19 -86.29 20.21
C ASN A 213 -15.17 -86.17 21.35
N THR A 214 -13.97 -85.67 21.05
CA THR A 214 -12.89 -85.56 22.04
C THR A 214 -12.51 -84.13 22.45
N ILE A 215 -12.90 -83.12 21.71
CA ILE A 215 -12.56 -81.76 22.01
C ILE A 215 -13.53 -81.14 23.01
N GLN A 216 -13.07 -80.19 23.81
CA GLN A 216 -13.92 -79.36 24.66
C GLN A 216 -14.61 -78.31 23.80
N HIS A 217 -15.91 -78.36 23.68
CA HIS A 217 -16.72 -77.42 22.88
C HIS A 217 -16.70 -76.04 23.50
N ARG A 218 -16.28 -75.03 22.69
CA ARG A 218 -16.27 -73.62 23.08
C ARG A 218 -17.60 -72.98 22.72
N GLN A 219 -18.06 -72.00 23.50
CA GLN A 219 -19.19 -71.17 23.15
C GLN A 219 -18.84 -70.32 21.93
N ASN A 220 -19.80 -70.03 21.09
CA ASN A 220 -19.66 -69.23 19.84
C ASN A 220 -18.71 -69.85 18.78
N VAL A 221 -18.54 -71.15 18.80
CA VAL A 221 -17.79 -71.88 17.76
C VAL A 221 -18.75 -72.85 17.06
N LEU A 222 -18.80 -72.79 15.77
CA LEU A 222 -19.52 -73.74 14.92
C LEU A 222 -18.51 -74.82 14.42
N TYR A 223 -18.66 -76.01 14.95
CA TYR A 223 -17.86 -77.15 14.51
C TYR A 223 -18.50 -77.82 13.30
N VAL A 224 -17.81 -77.82 12.17
CA VAL A 224 -18.29 -78.49 10.93
C VAL A 224 -17.54 -79.82 10.81
N ILE A 225 -18.33 -80.87 10.89
CA ILE A 225 -17.75 -82.25 10.75
C ILE A 225 -17.45 -82.50 9.27
N THR A 226 -16.20 -82.72 8.95
CA THR A 226 -15.77 -83.13 7.61
C THR A 226 -15.70 -84.61 7.57
N GLU A 227 -16.16 -85.24 6.48
CA GLU A 227 -16.03 -86.69 6.29
C GLU A 227 -14.53 -87.03 6.18
N GLU A 228 -14.10 -88.09 6.86
CA GLU A 228 -12.79 -88.71 6.64
C GLU A 228 -12.91 -89.58 5.38
N ASP A 229 -12.06 -89.30 4.39
CA ASP A 229 -11.87 -90.19 3.27
C ASP A 229 -11.25 -91.53 3.69
#